data_679c0db3c7a35580625145947f7d2edb
#
_entry.id   679c0db3c7a35580625145947f7d2edb
#
_cell.length_a   1.000
_cell.length_b   1.000
_cell.length_c   1.000
_cell.angle_alpha   90.00
_cell.angle_beta   90.00
_cell.angle_gamma   90.00
#
_symmetry.space_group_name_H-M   'P 1'
#
loop_
_entity.id
_entity.type
_entity.pdbx_description
1 polymer ?
#
loop_
_entity_poly.entity_id
_entity_poly.type
_entity_poly.pdbx_seq_one_letter_code
_entity_poly.pdbx_strand_id
1 'polypeptide(L)'
;MSISEKNEYTTAIILAAGIGSRFDAGVPKQRVSLLGKSIIRRAAEPFYLCGDIDSVVVVTRSEDVDFVNHELRFMGKKLYAVVSGGDCRAESSKLGFCAIPPQTTHVVIHDGARCLITSEAISLVIRAAFASGAASAVSPMISTVKRVRSDRIIETVKRDDLVLAETPQAFACTLYSEALSYASDLSCITDDNMLLENIGVDITAVYLNTENPKITYSRDLEYAEFLLKRREEKCLDLE
;
A
#
# COMPACT_ATOMS: atom_id res chain seq x y z
N MET A 1 -9.34 -33.69 11.53
CA MET A 1 -9.40 -32.43 10.76
C MET A 1 -8.05 -32.27 10.11
N SER A 2 -7.95 -32.48 8.78
CA SER A 2 -6.72 -32.30 8.03
C SER A 2 -6.40 -30.80 8.03
N ILE A 3 -5.21 -30.43 8.48
CA ILE A 3 -4.63 -29.09 8.27
C ILE A 3 -4.49 -29.00 6.75
N SER A 4 -5.37 -28.24 6.09
CA SER A 4 -5.19 -27.84 4.69
C SER A 4 -3.85 -27.13 4.64
N GLU A 5 -2.87 -27.69 3.92
CA GLU A 5 -1.64 -27.00 3.61
C GLU A 5 -2.06 -25.67 2.93
N LYS A 6 -1.61 -24.57 3.50
CA LYS A 6 -1.84 -23.22 2.95
C LYS A 6 -1.11 -23.18 1.61
N ASN A 7 -1.86 -23.32 0.50
CA ASN A 7 -1.28 -23.34 -0.84
C ASN A 7 -0.78 -21.96 -1.30
N GLU A 8 -1.19 -20.89 -0.60
CA GLU A 8 -0.81 -19.52 -0.93
C GLU A 8 0.26 -19.01 0.04
N TYR A 9 1.31 -18.42 -0.52
CA TYR A 9 2.32 -17.67 0.20
C TYR A 9 2.25 -16.20 -0.22
N THR A 10 1.91 -15.33 0.72
CA THR A 10 1.66 -13.90 0.45
C THR A 10 2.81 -13.03 0.96
N THR A 11 3.39 -12.24 0.07
CA THR A 11 4.42 -11.26 0.42
C THR A 11 3.89 -9.83 0.28
N ALA A 12 4.00 -9.04 1.35
CA ALA A 12 3.74 -7.61 1.27
C ALA A 12 4.97 -6.86 0.75
N ILE A 13 4.75 -5.87 -0.13
CA ILE A 13 5.77 -4.94 -0.63
C ILE A 13 5.37 -3.54 -0.17
N ILE A 14 6.10 -2.98 0.79
CA ILE A 14 5.81 -1.65 1.34
C ILE A 14 6.70 -0.62 0.65
N LEU A 15 6.08 0.31 -0.09
CA LEU A 15 6.77 1.33 -0.87
C LEU A 15 7.02 2.60 -0.03
N ALA A 16 8.27 2.82 0.33
CA ALA A 16 8.72 3.89 1.21
C ALA A 16 9.84 4.76 0.58
N ALA A 17 10.17 4.56 -0.70
CA ALA A 17 11.27 5.25 -1.39
C ALA A 17 10.95 6.68 -1.86
N GLY A 18 9.69 7.12 -1.79
CA GLY A 18 9.29 8.45 -2.25
C GLY A 18 9.99 9.58 -1.49
N ILE A 19 10.54 10.55 -2.23
CA ILE A 19 11.28 11.70 -1.70
C ILE A 19 10.41 12.59 -0.79
N GLY A 20 9.07 12.55 -0.96
CA GLY A 20 8.17 13.37 -0.15
C GLY A 20 8.34 14.88 -0.36
N SER A 21 8.61 15.34 -1.58
CA SER A 21 8.88 16.75 -1.92
C SER A 21 7.80 17.75 -1.45
N ARG A 22 6.59 17.28 -1.22
CA ARG A 22 5.46 18.06 -0.68
C ARG A 22 5.35 18.03 0.84
N PHE A 23 6.22 17.24 1.49
CA PHE A 23 6.21 17.04 2.93
C PHE A 23 7.33 17.87 3.56
N ASP A 24 6.98 19.06 4.02
CA ASP A 24 7.93 20.03 4.60
C ASP A 24 7.99 19.88 6.13
N ALA A 25 8.83 18.93 6.59
CA ALA A 25 9.07 18.72 8.02
C ALA A 25 10.58 18.65 8.37
N GLY A 26 11.47 19.02 7.45
CA GLY A 26 12.93 19.04 7.69
C GLY A 26 13.60 17.68 7.84
N VAL A 27 12.79 16.58 7.85
CA VAL A 27 13.27 15.19 7.93
C VAL A 27 12.53 14.33 6.93
N PRO A 28 13.12 13.21 6.46
CA PRO A 28 12.44 12.28 5.57
C PRO A 28 11.12 11.80 6.18
N LYS A 29 10.04 11.84 5.40
CA LYS A 29 8.67 11.52 5.85
C LYS A 29 8.59 10.20 6.61
N GLN A 30 9.28 9.16 6.15
CA GLN A 30 9.24 7.83 6.75
C GLN A 30 9.83 7.78 8.17
N ARG A 31 10.70 8.75 8.51
CA ARG A 31 11.34 8.88 9.82
C ARG A 31 10.52 9.71 10.81
N VAL A 32 9.50 10.44 10.32
CA VAL A 32 8.67 11.29 11.19
C VAL A 32 7.95 10.43 12.21
N SER A 33 7.99 10.88 13.47
CA SER A 33 7.26 10.22 14.57
C SER A 33 5.79 10.65 14.58
N LEU A 34 4.90 9.68 14.65
CA LEU A 34 3.48 9.83 14.83
C LEU A 34 3.06 9.02 16.07
N LEU A 35 2.72 9.70 17.17
CA LEU A 35 2.43 9.08 18.47
C LEU A 35 3.48 8.04 18.89
N GLY A 36 4.77 8.44 18.91
CA GLY A 36 5.88 7.62 19.40
C GLY A 36 6.40 6.51 18.46
N LYS A 37 5.80 6.33 17.26
CA LYS A 37 6.31 5.38 16.25
C LYS A 37 6.57 6.12 14.94
N SER A 38 7.62 5.74 14.21
CA SER A 38 7.87 6.30 12.87
C SER A 38 6.75 5.94 11.89
N ILE A 39 6.54 6.76 10.85
CA ILE A 39 5.54 6.49 9.80
C ILE A 39 5.77 5.11 9.19
N ILE A 40 7.02 4.75 8.86
CA ILE A 40 7.32 3.44 8.29
C ILE A 40 6.98 2.28 9.25
N ARG A 41 7.23 2.44 10.55
CA ARG A 41 6.86 1.44 11.54
C ARG A 41 5.34 1.27 11.62
N ARG A 42 4.59 2.37 11.67
CA ARG A 42 3.13 2.33 11.68
C ARG A 42 2.55 1.69 10.41
N ALA A 43 3.15 1.96 9.25
CA ALA A 43 2.73 1.34 7.99
C ALA A 43 3.02 -0.17 7.96
N ALA A 44 4.13 -0.64 8.55
CA ALA A 44 4.55 -2.03 8.50
C ALA A 44 3.91 -2.92 9.60
N GLU A 45 3.60 -2.35 10.76
CA GLU A 45 3.08 -3.10 11.92
C GLU A 45 1.78 -3.87 11.62
N PRO A 46 0.77 -3.32 10.89
CA PRO A 46 -0.42 -4.08 10.51
C PRO A 46 -0.13 -5.28 9.62
N PHE A 47 0.87 -5.22 8.74
CA PHE A 47 1.31 -6.35 7.92
C PHE A 47 2.02 -7.42 8.75
N TYR A 48 2.77 -7.00 9.78
CA TYR A 48 3.33 -7.96 10.74
C TYR A 48 2.24 -8.72 11.50
N LEU A 49 1.18 -8.02 11.94
CA LEU A 49 0.07 -8.61 12.70
C LEU A 49 -0.90 -9.39 11.83
N CYS A 50 -0.96 -9.13 10.53
CA CYS A 50 -1.87 -9.82 9.60
C CYS A 50 -1.45 -11.28 9.41
N GLY A 51 -2.36 -12.21 9.74
CA GLY A 51 -2.12 -13.65 9.60
C GLY A 51 -2.09 -14.16 8.15
N ASP A 52 -2.64 -13.36 7.20
CA ASP A 52 -2.65 -13.69 5.77
C ASP A 52 -1.34 -13.24 5.05
N ILE A 53 -0.41 -12.56 5.76
CA ILE A 53 0.91 -12.17 5.25
C ILE A 53 1.98 -13.10 5.81
N ASP A 54 2.78 -13.71 4.94
CA ASP A 54 3.86 -14.62 5.31
C ASP A 54 5.23 -13.91 5.37
N SER A 55 5.47 -12.93 4.50
CA SER A 55 6.70 -12.15 4.51
C SER A 55 6.47 -10.71 4.07
N VAL A 56 7.43 -9.84 4.37
CA VAL A 56 7.40 -8.40 4.04
C VAL A 56 8.73 -8.01 3.40
N VAL A 57 8.63 -7.33 2.27
CA VAL A 57 9.72 -6.60 1.62
C VAL A 57 9.44 -5.11 1.75
N VAL A 58 10.43 -4.33 2.14
CA VAL A 58 10.30 -2.87 2.20
C VAL A 58 11.21 -2.24 1.16
N VAL A 59 10.65 -1.37 0.35
CA VAL A 59 11.39 -0.60 -0.66
C VAL A 59 11.54 0.82 -0.15
N THR A 60 12.77 1.26 0.09
CA THR A 60 13.08 2.57 0.67
C THR A 60 14.17 3.27 -0.13
N ARG A 61 14.56 4.49 0.24
CA ARG A 61 15.72 5.14 -0.35
C ARG A 61 17.01 4.46 0.14
N SER A 62 18.06 4.48 -0.66
CA SER A 62 19.34 3.87 -0.31
C SER A 62 19.89 4.34 1.05
N GLU A 63 19.76 5.65 1.32
CA GLU A 63 20.20 6.27 2.58
C GLU A 63 19.32 5.95 3.80
N ASP A 64 18.14 5.36 3.60
CA ASP A 64 17.21 4.98 4.66
C ASP A 64 17.21 3.47 4.97
N VAL A 65 17.96 2.65 4.24
CA VAL A 65 17.97 1.18 4.40
C VAL A 65 18.33 0.77 5.82
N ASP A 66 19.40 1.32 6.40
CA ASP A 66 19.83 0.99 7.77
C ASP A 66 18.81 1.43 8.81
N PHE A 67 18.23 2.63 8.64
CA PHE A 67 17.17 3.13 9.50
C PHE A 67 15.94 2.20 9.48
N VAL A 68 15.48 1.80 8.29
CA VAL A 68 14.31 0.93 8.14
C VAL A 68 14.57 -0.45 8.72
N ASN A 69 15.74 -1.05 8.47
CA ASN A 69 16.13 -2.31 9.08
C ASN A 69 16.11 -2.26 10.62
N HIS A 70 16.64 -1.17 11.21
CA HIS A 70 16.62 -0.97 12.64
C HIS A 70 15.20 -0.81 13.18
N GLU A 71 14.38 0.01 12.53
CA GLU A 71 13.02 0.35 12.95
C GLU A 71 12.07 -0.87 12.89
N LEU A 72 12.27 -1.74 11.88
CA LEU A 72 11.43 -2.91 11.64
C LEU A 72 11.99 -4.23 12.18
N ARG A 73 13.08 -4.21 12.96
CA ARG A 73 13.69 -5.41 13.55
C ARG A 73 12.73 -6.26 14.39
N PHE A 74 11.64 -5.65 14.92
CA PHE A 74 10.61 -6.37 15.69
C PHE A 74 9.87 -7.42 14.85
N MET A 75 9.87 -7.29 13.52
CA MET A 75 9.22 -8.23 12.61
C MET A 75 9.95 -9.57 12.48
N GLY A 76 11.23 -9.63 12.94
CA GLY A 76 12.04 -10.85 12.91
C GLY A 76 12.13 -11.43 11.50
N LYS A 77 11.84 -12.73 11.36
CA LYS A 77 11.90 -13.44 10.07
C LYS A 77 10.83 -13.02 9.06
N LYS A 78 9.77 -12.34 9.50
CA LYS A 78 8.71 -11.85 8.60
C LYS A 78 9.20 -10.68 7.75
N LEU A 79 10.17 -9.88 8.22
CA LEU A 79 10.90 -8.92 7.39
C LEU A 79 11.91 -9.69 6.54
N TYR A 80 11.57 -9.95 5.29
CA TYR A 80 12.40 -10.74 4.38
C TYR A 80 13.55 -9.93 3.78
N ALA A 81 13.26 -8.70 3.32
CA ALA A 81 14.28 -7.81 2.75
C ALA A 81 13.91 -6.33 2.91
N VAL A 82 14.94 -5.48 2.97
CA VAL A 82 14.85 -4.04 2.77
C VAL A 82 15.74 -3.68 1.59
N VAL A 83 15.15 -3.13 0.53
CA VAL A 83 15.83 -2.85 -0.73
C VAL A 83 15.69 -1.38 -1.13
N SER A 84 16.63 -0.91 -1.96
CA SER A 84 16.55 0.44 -2.52
C SER A 84 15.51 0.53 -3.62
N GLY A 85 14.75 1.63 -3.64
CA GLY A 85 13.80 1.93 -4.71
C GLY A 85 14.47 2.50 -5.96
N GLY A 86 13.67 2.64 -7.01
CA GLY A 86 14.06 3.25 -8.28
C GLY A 86 13.61 4.72 -8.40
N ASP A 87 13.72 5.26 -9.61
CA ASP A 87 13.46 6.67 -9.91
C ASP A 87 11.98 7.05 -9.87
N CYS A 88 11.08 6.06 -10.04
CA CYS A 88 9.65 6.26 -9.93
C CYS A 88 8.98 5.21 -9.02
N ARG A 89 7.68 5.42 -8.72
CA ARG A 89 6.91 4.52 -7.85
C ARG A 89 6.80 3.10 -8.45
N ALA A 90 6.50 2.98 -9.73
CA ALA A 90 6.33 1.69 -10.38
C ALA A 90 7.66 0.93 -10.51
N GLU A 91 8.77 1.63 -10.71
CA GLU A 91 10.11 1.01 -10.67
C GLU A 91 10.44 0.49 -9.27
N SER A 92 10.12 1.27 -8.23
CA SER A 92 10.26 0.82 -6.83
C SER A 92 9.41 -0.42 -6.55
N SER A 93 8.18 -0.48 -7.08
CA SER A 93 7.30 -1.65 -6.98
C SER A 93 7.91 -2.88 -7.66
N LYS A 94 8.44 -2.72 -8.88
CA LYS A 94 9.15 -3.77 -9.62
C LYS A 94 10.38 -4.28 -8.86
N LEU A 95 11.21 -3.38 -8.30
CA LEU A 95 12.38 -3.76 -7.50
C LEU A 95 11.98 -4.54 -6.24
N GLY A 96 10.90 -4.13 -5.57
CA GLY A 96 10.30 -4.87 -4.47
C GLY A 96 9.82 -6.26 -4.89
N PHE A 97 9.17 -6.37 -6.05
CA PHE A 97 8.73 -7.65 -6.61
C PHE A 97 9.89 -8.58 -6.96
N CYS A 98 10.99 -8.05 -7.49
CA CYS A 98 12.19 -8.85 -7.75
C CYS A 98 12.87 -9.38 -6.47
N ALA A 99 12.57 -8.80 -5.31
CA ALA A 99 13.17 -9.15 -4.02
C ALA A 99 12.30 -10.08 -3.15
N ILE A 100 11.13 -10.53 -3.63
CA ILE A 100 10.25 -11.42 -2.86
C ILE A 100 10.82 -12.85 -2.74
N PRO A 101 10.42 -13.63 -1.71
CA PRO A 101 10.74 -15.06 -1.63
C PRO A 101 10.24 -15.83 -2.86
N PRO A 102 11.00 -16.83 -3.36
CA PRO A 102 10.65 -17.56 -4.58
C PRO A 102 9.35 -18.38 -4.49
N GLN A 103 8.91 -18.73 -3.28
CA GLN A 103 7.65 -19.43 -3.02
C GLN A 103 6.42 -18.51 -3.00
N THR A 104 6.58 -17.19 -3.19
CA THR A 104 5.48 -16.23 -3.16
C THR A 104 4.51 -16.48 -4.31
N THR A 105 3.25 -16.67 -3.98
CA THR A 105 2.15 -16.86 -4.96
C THR A 105 1.37 -15.56 -5.19
N HIS A 106 1.27 -14.72 -4.16
CA HIS A 106 0.56 -13.44 -4.21
C HIS A 106 1.40 -12.32 -3.61
N VAL A 107 1.32 -11.14 -4.21
CA VAL A 107 1.94 -9.92 -3.68
C VAL A 107 0.88 -8.92 -3.25
N VAL A 108 1.20 -8.17 -2.20
CA VAL A 108 0.35 -7.08 -1.68
C VAL A 108 1.20 -5.82 -1.66
N ILE A 109 0.90 -4.88 -2.53
CA ILE A 109 1.66 -3.64 -2.67
C ILE A 109 0.98 -2.53 -1.88
N HIS A 110 1.75 -1.85 -1.03
CA HIS A 110 1.21 -0.82 -0.14
C HIS A 110 2.11 0.42 -0.06
N ASP A 111 1.49 1.59 -0.13
CA ASP A 111 2.19 2.84 0.09
C ASP A 111 2.55 3.03 1.57
N GLY A 112 3.84 3.09 1.93
CA GLY A 112 4.31 3.34 3.29
C GLY A 112 3.88 4.69 3.88
N ALA A 113 3.25 5.55 3.08
CA ALA A 113 2.62 6.79 3.52
C ALA A 113 1.15 6.63 3.95
N ARG A 114 0.57 5.43 3.85
CA ARG A 114 -0.78 5.09 4.33
C ARG A 114 -0.68 4.29 5.63
N CYS A 115 -0.14 4.91 6.64
CA CYS A 115 0.21 4.27 7.91
C CYS A 115 -0.98 4.02 8.87
N LEU A 116 -2.21 4.19 8.40
CA LEU A 116 -3.44 3.95 9.16
C LEU A 116 -4.20 2.69 8.72
N ILE A 117 -3.66 1.93 7.78
CA ILE A 117 -4.24 0.64 7.37
C ILE A 117 -4.35 -0.31 8.58
N THR A 118 -5.32 -1.22 8.57
CA THR A 118 -5.48 -2.24 9.62
C THR A 118 -5.24 -3.63 9.05
N SER A 119 -4.92 -4.60 9.92
CA SER A 119 -4.71 -6.01 9.54
C SER A 119 -5.96 -6.62 8.91
N GLU A 120 -7.15 -6.23 9.38
CA GLU A 120 -8.44 -6.69 8.85
C GLU A 120 -8.66 -6.18 7.42
N ALA A 121 -8.34 -4.89 7.16
CA ALA A 121 -8.44 -4.30 5.83
C ALA A 121 -7.45 -4.95 4.85
N ILE A 122 -6.23 -5.27 5.29
CA ILE A 122 -5.25 -6.01 4.51
C ILE A 122 -5.80 -7.39 4.15
N SER A 123 -6.32 -8.14 5.14
CA SER A 123 -6.92 -9.47 4.93
C SER A 123 -8.09 -9.44 3.95
N LEU A 124 -8.96 -8.41 3.99
CA LEU A 124 -10.07 -8.29 3.04
C LEU A 124 -9.58 -8.20 1.59
N VAL A 125 -8.56 -7.39 1.33
CA VAL A 125 -8.00 -7.23 -0.03
C VAL A 125 -7.31 -8.51 -0.50
N ILE A 126 -6.54 -9.18 0.39
CA ILE A 126 -5.88 -10.45 0.07
C ILE A 126 -6.89 -11.53 -0.33
N ARG A 127 -7.95 -11.70 0.47
CA ARG A 127 -8.99 -12.71 0.20
C ARG A 127 -9.74 -12.44 -1.10
N ALA A 128 -9.98 -11.17 -1.42
CA ALA A 128 -10.55 -10.81 -2.71
C ALA A 128 -9.61 -11.18 -3.87
N ALA A 129 -8.29 -10.93 -3.73
CA ALA A 129 -7.29 -11.31 -4.72
C ALA A 129 -7.15 -12.83 -4.86
N PHE A 130 -7.26 -13.61 -3.79
CA PHE A 130 -7.28 -15.08 -3.88
C PHE A 130 -8.46 -15.59 -4.71
N ALA A 131 -9.60 -14.91 -4.65
CA ALA A 131 -10.80 -15.31 -5.39
C ALA A 131 -10.77 -14.87 -6.86
N SER A 132 -10.15 -13.73 -7.19
CA SER A 132 -10.23 -13.10 -8.52
C SER A 132 -8.89 -12.95 -9.25
N GLY A 133 -7.77 -13.23 -8.57
CA GLY A 133 -6.42 -13.00 -9.09
C GLY A 133 -5.91 -11.57 -8.88
N ALA A 134 -6.79 -10.57 -8.77
CA ALA A 134 -6.42 -9.17 -8.59
C ALA A 134 -7.48 -8.41 -7.77
N ALA A 135 -7.06 -7.62 -6.77
CA ALA A 135 -7.95 -6.81 -5.95
C ALA A 135 -7.25 -5.52 -5.48
N SER A 136 -8.02 -4.46 -5.32
CA SER A 136 -7.54 -3.15 -4.89
C SER A 136 -8.43 -2.54 -3.83
N ALA A 137 -7.81 -1.99 -2.79
CA ALA A 137 -8.51 -1.11 -1.86
C ALA A 137 -9.00 0.15 -2.57
N VAL A 138 -10.23 0.53 -2.30
CA VAL A 138 -10.85 1.73 -2.86
C VAL A 138 -11.67 2.49 -1.82
N SER A 139 -11.87 3.79 -2.05
CA SER A 139 -12.84 4.59 -1.31
C SER A 139 -13.80 5.30 -2.27
N PRO A 140 -15.05 5.56 -1.83
CA PRO A 140 -16.05 6.20 -2.66
C PRO A 140 -15.71 7.66 -2.95
N MET A 141 -16.09 8.13 -4.14
CA MET A 141 -16.00 9.54 -4.51
C MET A 141 -17.16 10.30 -3.88
N ILE A 142 -16.90 11.09 -2.84
CA ILE A 142 -17.95 11.84 -2.10
C ILE A 142 -18.30 13.14 -2.79
N SER A 143 -17.32 13.90 -3.27
CA SER A 143 -17.52 15.21 -3.89
C SER A 143 -17.95 15.10 -5.37
N THR A 144 -18.65 16.15 -5.87
CA THR A 144 -18.94 16.23 -7.30
C THR A 144 -17.67 16.35 -8.11
N VAL A 145 -17.48 15.45 -9.09
CA VAL A 145 -16.30 15.42 -9.95
C VAL A 145 -16.54 16.28 -11.19
N LYS A 146 -15.58 17.14 -11.50
CA LYS A 146 -15.60 18.03 -12.66
C LYS A 146 -14.42 17.72 -13.58
N ARG A 147 -14.66 17.66 -14.88
CA ARG A 147 -13.58 17.69 -15.87
C ARG A 147 -13.16 19.12 -16.13
N VAL A 148 -11.86 19.39 -16.09
CA VAL A 148 -11.28 20.73 -16.33
C VAL A 148 -10.39 20.68 -17.55
N ARG A 149 -10.43 21.72 -18.39
CA ARG A 149 -9.51 21.96 -19.50
C ARG A 149 -9.16 23.44 -19.52
N SER A 150 -7.85 23.76 -19.53
CA SER A 150 -7.36 25.15 -19.54
C SER A 150 -8.10 26.04 -18.51
N ASP A 151 -8.12 25.59 -17.25
CA ASP A 151 -8.73 26.27 -16.08
C ASP A 151 -10.25 26.51 -16.15
N ARG A 152 -10.93 25.88 -17.12
CA ARG A 152 -12.39 25.93 -17.27
C ARG A 152 -13.04 24.59 -16.95
N ILE A 153 -14.11 24.62 -16.18
CA ILE A 153 -14.97 23.46 -15.95
C ILE A 153 -15.71 23.18 -17.27
N ILE A 154 -15.49 21.96 -17.82
CA ILE A 154 -16.10 21.53 -19.07
C ILE A 154 -17.38 20.74 -18.82
N GLU A 155 -17.37 19.82 -17.85
CA GLU A 155 -18.51 18.94 -17.56
C GLU A 155 -18.50 18.43 -16.13
N THR A 156 -19.65 17.94 -15.68
CA THR A 156 -19.77 17.12 -14.47
C THR A 156 -19.58 15.66 -14.87
N VAL A 157 -18.61 14.98 -14.27
CA VAL A 157 -18.41 13.54 -14.46
C VAL A 157 -19.37 12.80 -13.52
N LYS A 158 -20.11 11.82 -14.04
CA LYS A 158 -20.94 10.93 -13.21
C LYS A 158 -20.02 10.14 -12.26
N ARG A 159 -20.23 10.29 -10.96
CA ARG A 159 -19.35 9.72 -9.94
C ARG A 159 -19.73 8.31 -9.47
N ASP A 160 -20.93 7.82 -9.84
CA ASP A 160 -21.45 6.54 -9.36
C ASP A 160 -20.56 5.36 -9.77
N ASP A 161 -19.83 5.51 -10.88
CA ASP A 161 -18.93 4.52 -11.43
C ASP A 161 -17.43 4.86 -11.14
N LEU A 162 -17.17 5.83 -10.24
CA LEU A 162 -15.82 6.28 -9.90
C LEU A 162 -15.48 6.02 -8.44
N VAL A 163 -14.26 5.56 -8.23
CA VAL A 163 -13.69 5.37 -6.89
C VAL A 163 -12.31 6.03 -6.81
N LEU A 164 -11.86 6.32 -5.61
CA LEU A 164 -10.47 6.68 -5.36
C LEU A 164 -9.68 5.41 -5.14
N ALA A 165 -8.66 5.17 -5.97
CA ALA A 165 -7.74 4.06 -5.78
C ALA A 165 -6.88 4.28 -4.53
N GLU A 166 -6.82 3.26 -3.71
CA GLU A 166 -6.00 3.22 -2.52
C GLU A 166 -5.03 2.02 -2.58
N THR A 167 -4.29 1.83 -1.51
CA THR A 167 -3.53 0.61 -1.24
C THR A 167 -3.91 0.08 0.14
N PRO A 168 -3.87 -1.26 0.37
CA PRO A 168 -3.14 -2.26 -0.41
C PRO A 168 -3.82 -2.64 -1.73
N GLN A 169 -2.97 -3.02 -2.70
CA GLN A 169 -3.35 -3.63 -3.98
C GLN A 169 -2.73 -5.02 -4.02
N ALA A 170 -3.54 -6.06 -4.24
CA ALA A 170 -3.10 -7.45 -4.13
C ALA A 170 -3.29 -8.19 -5.45
N PHE A 171 -2.28 -8.97 -5.84
CA PHE A 171 -2.22 -9.62 -7.14
C PHE A 171 -1.59 -11.02 -7.04
N ALA A 172 -2.09 -11.94 -7.87
CA ALA A 172 -1.36 -13.18 -8.16
C ALA A 172 -0.02 -12.84 -8.83
N CYS A 173 1.08 -13.45 -8.38
CA CYS A 173 2.42 -13.17 -8.89
C CYS A 173 2.54 -13.41 -10.40
N THR A 174 1.82 -14.40 -10.94
CA THR A 174 1.79 -14.68 -12.38
C THR A 174 1.23 -13.52 -13.18
N LEU A 175 0.09 -12.96 -12.76
CA LEU A 175 -0.55 -11.81 -13.42
C LEU A 175 0.33 -10.55 -13.30
N TYR A 176 0.87 -10.29 -12.10
CA TYR A 176 1.71 -9.11 -11.88
C TYR A 176 3.03 -9.18 -12.68
N SER A 177 3.65 -10.36 -12.75
CA SER A 177 4.85 -10.59 -13.55
C SER A 177 4.58 -10.40 -15.05
N GLU A 178 3.45 -10.92 -15.54
CA GLU A 178 3.02 -10.72 -16.91
C GLU A 178 2.82 -9.23 -17.22
N ALA A 179 2.05 -8.52 -16.39
CA ALA A 179 1.81 -7.10 -16.54
C ALA A 179 3.09 -6.25 -16.57
N LEU A 180 4.06 -6.57 -15.70
CA LEU A 180 5.38 -5.93 -15.71
C LEU A 180 6.16 -6.18 -17.01
N SER A 181 6.00 -7.36 -17.63
CA SER A 181 6.70 -7.70 -18.88
C SER A 181 6.18 -6.91 -20.10
N TYR A 182 4.91 -6.49 -20.07
CA TYR A 182 4.29 -5.67 -21.11
C TYR A 182 4.54 -4.16 -20.94
N ALA A 183 4.93 -3.72 -19.75
CA ALA A 183 5.15 -2.30 -19.48
C ALA A 183 6.43 -1.80 -20.16
N SER A 184 6.29 -0.99 -21.20
CA SER A 184 7.42 -0.37 -21.92
C SER A 184 8.01 0.85 -21.21
N ASP A 185 7.18 1.57 -20.44
CA ASP A 185 7.57 2.76 -19.68
C ASP A 185 6.86 2.77 -18.32
N LEU A 186 7.64 2.55 -17.27
CA LEU A 186 7.13 2.57 -15.89
C LEU A 186 6.89 3.99 -15.34
N SER A 187 7.44 5.02 -15.96
CA SER A 187 7.29 6.40 -15.49
C SER A 187 5.85 6.93 -15.62
N CYS A 188 5.08 6.37 -16.56
CA CYS A 188 3.68 6.72 -16.80
C CYS A 188 2.69 5.97 -15.89
N ILE A 189 3.15 4.95 -15.15
CA ILE A 189 2.30 4.12 -14.28
C ILE A 189 2.04 4.84 -12.96
N THR A 190 0.78 5.14 -12.68
CA THR A 190 0.36 5.89 -11.49
C THR A 190 0.19 5.01 -10.26
N ASP A 191 -0.31 3.78 -10.47
CA ASP A 191 -0.45 2.75 -9.44
C ASP A 191 -0.30 1.35 -10.06
N ASP A 192 -0.27 0.29 -9.24
CA ASP A 192 -0.03 -1.06 -9.74
C ASP A 192 -1.25 -1.66 -10.45
N ASN A 193 -2.46 -1.14 -10.20
CA ASN A 193 -3.67 -1.52 -10.95
C ASN A 193 -3.51 -1.24 -12.44
N MET A 194 -2.97 -0.06 -12.79
CA MET A 194 -2.77 0.35 -14.18
C MET A 194 -1.90 -0.64 -14.98
N LEU A 195 -0.97 -1.34 -14.35
CA LEU A 195 -0.19 -2.40 -15.00
C LEU A 195 -1.11 -3.54 -15.48
N LEU A 196 -2.03 -3.99 -14.63
CA LEU A 196 -2.94 -5.09 -14.93
C LEU A 196 -4.07 -4.65 -15.87
N GLU A 197 -4.57 -3.43 -15.72
CA GLU A 197 -5.53 -2.81 -16.63
C GLU A 197 -5.00 -2.79 -18.08
N ASN A 198 -3.72 -2.47 -18.26
CA ASN A 198 -3.06 -2.42 -19.57
C ASN A 198 -3.01 -3.78 -20.29
N ILE A 199 -3.13 -4.89 -19.58
CA ILE A 199 -3.22 -6.25 -20.15
C ILE A 199 -4.64 -6.84 -20.08
N GLY A 200 -5.64 -6.01 -19.74
CA GLY A 200 -7.05 -6.38 -19.74
C GLY A 200 -7.50 -7.26 -18.57
N VAL A 201 -6.80 -7.23 -17.46
CA VAL A 201 -7.18 -7.95 -16.22
C VAL A 201 -8.20 -7.12 -15.45
N ASP A 202 -9.34 -7.72 -15.10
CA ASP A 202 -10.33 -7.13 -14.22
C ASP A 202 -9.84 -7.17 -12.76
N ILE A 203 -9.97 -6.03 -12.04
CA ILE A 203 -9.51 -5.88 -10.67
C ILE A 203 -10.71 -5.71 -9.74
N THR A 204 -10.81 -6.55 -8.73
CA THR A 204 -11.89 -6.47 -7.73
C THR A 204 -11.70 -5.25 -6.84
N ALA A 205 -12.67 -4.34 -6.85
CA ALA A 205 -12.70 -3.17 -5.98
C ALA A 205 -13.16 -3.56 -4.56
N VAL A 206 -12.32 -3.34 -3.55
CA VAL A 206 -12.59 -3.63 -2.14
C VAL A 206 -12.79 -2.34 -1.37
N TYR A 207 -14.01 -2.05 -0.97
CA TYR A 207 -14.34 -0.89 -0.14
C TYR A 207 -13.90 -1.12 1.30
N LEU A 208 -12.99 -0.28 1.79
CA LEU A 208 -12.52 -0.37 3.18
C LEU A 208 -13.51 0.32 4.13
N ASN A 209 -13.78 -0.32 5.27
CA ASN A 209 -14.60 0.24 6.34
C ASN A 209 -13.77 1.10 7.32
N THR A 210 -12.57 1.47 6.94
CA THR A 210 -11.63 2.26 7.76
C THR A 210 -11.02 3.38 6.95
N GLU A 211 -10.77 4.51 7.61
CA GLU A 211 -10.06 5.62 7.00
C GLU A 211 -8.58 5.26 6.85
N ASN A 212 -8.07 5.39 5.62
CA ASN A 212 -6.70 5.04 5.23
C ASN A 212 -6.06 6.18 4.40
N PRO A 213 -6.01 7.42 4.94
CA PRO A 213 -5.48 8.56 4.23
C PRO A 213 -3.99 8.40 3.95
N LYS A 214 -3.55 8.93 2.80
CA LYS A 214 -2.14 9.02 2.44
C LYS A 214 -1.53 10.29 3.03
N ILE A 215 -0.58 10.18 3.92
CA ILE A 215 0.20 11.32 4.42
C ILE A 215 1.03 11.88 3.27
N THR A 216 0.67 13.08 2.82
CA THR A 216 1.27 13.76 1.67
C THR A 216 1.88 15.11 2.06
N TYR A 217 1.21 15.82 2.96
CA TYR A 217 1.62 17.11 3.52
C TYR A 217 1.82 16.99 5.03
N SER A 218 2.59 17.89 5.64
CA SER A 218 2.81 17.89 7.10
C SER A 218 1.51 18.03 7.90
N ARG A 219 0.54 18.79 7.41
CA ARG A 219 -0.80 18.92 8.02
C ARG A 219 -1.58 17.61 8.11
N ASP A 220 -1.28 16.64 7.26
CA ASP A 220 -1.97 15.33 7.28
C ASP A 220 -1.61 14.53 8.54
N LEU A 221 -0.50 14.88 9.22
CA LEU A 221 -0.09 14.26 10.48
C LEU A 221 -1.11 14.53 11.59
N GLU A 222 -1.62 15.74 11.70
CA GLU A 222 -2.60 16.10 12.72
C GLU A 222 -3.88 15.27 12.56
N TYR A 223 -4.32 15.10 11.31
CA TYR A 223 -5.48 14.26 11.01
C TYR A 223 -5.21 12.79 11.29
N ALA A 224 -4.04 12.29 10.91
CA ALA A 224 -3.63 10.92 11.21
C ALA A 224 -3.55 10.65 12.72
N GLU A 225 -3.01 11.60 13.49
CA GLU A 225 -2.95 11.52 14.95
C GLU A 225 -4.35 11.48 15.59
N PHE A 226 -5.25 12.36 15.14
CA PHE A 226 -6.64 12.37 15.58
C PHE A 226 -7.32 11.02 15.34
N LEU A 227 -7.15 10.43 14.13
CA LEU A 227 -7.74 9.14 13.80
C LEU A 227 -7.19 7.99 14.66
N LEU A 228 -5.90 7.99 14.95
CA LEU A 228 -5.28 6.98 15.79
C LEU A 228 -5.77 7.07 17.23
N LYS A 229 -5.82 8.27 17.84
CA LYS A 229 -6.35 8.48 19.18
C LYS A 229 -7.81 8.00 19.29
N ARG A 230 -8.63 8.35 18.31
CA ARG A 230 -10.03 7.92 18.26
C ARG A 230 -10.20 6.41 18.14
N ARG A 231 -9.26 5.71 17.48
CA ARG A 231 -9.25 4.24 17.44
C ARG A 231 -8.90 3.64 18.80
N GLU A 232 -7.90 4.19 19.49
CA GLU A 232 -7.49 3.75 20.83
C GLU A 232 -8.64 3.93 21.84
N GLU A 233 -9.33 5.07 21.83
CA GLU A 233 -10.51 5.33 22.69
C GLU A 233 -11.62 4.29 22.46
N LYS A 234 -11.96 3.99 21.20
CA LYS A 234 -12.99 2.99 20.89
C LYS A 234 -12.63 1.58 21.33
N CYS A 235 -11.36 1.21 21.36
CA CYS A 235 -10.93 -0.07 21.89
C CYS A 235 -11.10 -0.16 23.41
N LEU A 236 -10.86 0.94 24.13
CA LEU A 236 -11.05 1.01 25.60
C LEU A 236 -12.52 0.98 26.02
N ASP A 237 -13.43 1.49 25.19
CA ASP A 237 -14.87 1.45 25.47
C ASP A 237 -15.53 0.07 25.26
N LEU A 238 -14.79 -0.90 24.69
CA LEU A 238 -15.26 -2.26 24.41
C LEU A 238 -14.73 -3.32 25.38
N GLU A 239 -13.84 -2.94 26.30
CA GLU A 239 -13.31 -3.76 27.40
C GLU A 239 -14.09 -3.51 28.71
#